data_2a4d063fe861f477654298349e42c29a
#
_entry.id   2a4d063fe861f477654298349e42c29a
#
_cell.length_a   1.000
_cell.length_b   1.000
_cell.length_c   1.000
_cell.angle_alpha   90.00
_cell.angle_beta   90.00
_cell.angle_gamma   90.00
#
_symmetry.space_group_name_H-M   'P 1'
#
loop_
_entity.id
_entity.type
_entity.pdbx_description
1 polymer ?
#
loop_
_entity_poly.entity_id
_entity_poly.type
_entity_poly.pdbx_seq_one_letter_code
_entity_poly.pdbx_strand_id
1 'polypeptide(L)'
;MNDDTGPDGEQGNMSQTKPQKVKWVKPPKLGLLDQMYVPTVISGMATTVKHMVGTLIGTGTGRGNIQVQSYPEEKPKLPPHYRGVHRLNRDPEGRAKCVACYMCSTACPASCIDIVAAPSPWPDREKYPETFVIDELRCIYCGMCEQACPVDAIEPTTIFDLTGLTREEMMFDKEKLLSVFDQTVAAGTDPVRTQPGRLGVASLPAAGGLTGSSSAQS
;
A
#
# COMPACT_ATOMS: atom_id res chain seq x y z
N MET A 1 -10.26 28.70 -44.18
CA MET A 1 -10.41 27.50 -45.00
C MET A 1 -9.39 26.51 -44.49
N ASN A 2 -9.73 25.71 -43.53
CA ASN A 2 -8.92 24.60 -43.03
C ASN A 2 -9.85 23.41 -42.87
N ASP A 3 -9.78 22.53 -43.85
CA ASP A 3 -10.45 21.23 -43.84
C ASP A 3 -9.69 20.28 -42.96
N ASP A 4 -10.26 19.91 -41.79
CA ASP A 4 -9.84 18.79 -40.98
C ASP A 4 -10.82 17.63 -41.17
N THR A 5 -10.58 16.81 -42.17
CA THR A 5 -11.17 15.48 -42.33
C THR A 5 -10.24 14.46 -41.66
N GLY A 6 -10.53 14.08 -40.40
CA GLY A 6 -9.93 12.94 -39.73
C GLY A 6 -10.65 11.63 -40.08
N PRO A 7 -9.95 10.49 -40.09
CA PRO A 7 -10.48 9.20 -40.57
C PRO A 7 -11.44 8.58 -39.54
N ASP A 8 -12.55 8.07 -40.07
CA ASP A 8 -13.55 7.27 -39.37
C ASP A 8 -12.94 5.97 -38.86
N GLY A 9 -12.76 5.87 -37.55
CA GLY A 9 -12.25 4.68 -36.86
C GLY A 9 -13.32 4.08 -35.96
N GLU A 10 -13.63 2.85 -36.20
CA GLU A 10 -14.44 1.86 -35.51
C GLU A 10 -14.90 2.19 -34.09
N GLN A 11 -16.20 2.33 -33.93
CA GLN A 11 -16.88 2.44 -32.63
C GLN A 11 -16.90 1.09 -31.93
N GLY A 12 -15.87 0.80 -31.15
CA GLY A 12 -15.90 -0.25 -30.13
C GLY A 12 -16.99 0.07 -29.10
N ASN A 13 -17.88 -0.89 -28.88
CA ASN A 13 -18.98 -0.85 -27.91
C ASN A 13 -18.43 -0.65 -26.49
N MET A 14 -18.15 0.59 -26.09
CA MET A 14 -17.89 0.95 -24.70
C MET A 14 -19.23 0.98 -23.97
N SER A 15 -19.39 0.13 -22.98
CA SER A 15 -20.51 0.11 -22.05
C SER A 15 -20.84 1.55 -21.61
N GLN A 16 -22.08 1.97 -21.91
CA GLN A 16 -22.57 3.30 -21.60
C GLN A 16 -22.65 3.49 -20.08
N THR A 17 -21.57 3.90 -19.48
CA THR A 17 -21.61 4.49 -18.14
C THR A 17 -22.38 5.80 -18.26
N LYS A 18 -23.54 5.86 -17.58
CA LYS A 18 -24.36 7.10 -17.53
C LYS A 18 -23.45 8.26 -17.15
N PRO A 19 -23.49 9.39 -17.91
CA PRO A 19 -22.66 10.54 -17.59
C PRO A 19 -22.96 11.00 -16.15
N GLN A 20 -21.96 10.92 -15.31
CA GLN A 20 -22.06 11.45 -13.94
C GLN A 20 -22.31 12.95 -14.05
N LYS A 21 -23.44 13.41 -13.53
CA LYS A 21 -23.74 14.85 -13.46
C LYS A 21 -22.69 15.50 -12.57
N VAL A 22 -21.75 16.19 -13.16
CA VAL A 22 -20.78 17.01 -12.43
C VAL A 22 -21.55 18.10 -11.71
N LYS A 23 -21.58 18.03 -10.38
CA LYS A 23 -22.21 19.06 -9.53
C LYS A 23 -21.18 20.17 -9.32
N TRP A 24 -21.30 21.24 -10.09
CA TRP A 24 -20.50 22.43 -9.86
C TRP A 24 -20.88 23.06 -8.52
N VAL A 25 -19.97 23.07 -7.58
CA VAL A 25 -20.15 23.76 -6.30
C VAL A 25 -19.82 25.22 -6.54
N LYS A 26 -20.85 26.07 -6.46
CA LYS A 26 -20.63 27.52 -6.52
C LYS A 26 -19.95 27.95 -5.21
N PRO A 27 -18.90 28.77 -5.27
CA PRO A 27 -18.29 29.30 -4.06
C PRO A 27 -19.35 30.11 -3.28
N PRO A 28 -19.33 30.02 -1.94
CA PRO A 28 -20.27 30.80 -1.11
C PRO A 28 -20.08 32.27 -1.38
N LYS A 29 -21.19 33.02 -1.48
CA LYS A 29 -21.13 34.47 -1.57
C LYS A 29 -20.74 35.03 -0.21
N LEU A 30 -19.57 35.61 -0.12
CA LEU A 30 -19.08 36.25 1.10
C LEU A 30 -19.93 37.49 1.40
N GLY A 31 -20.49 37.55 2.62
CA GLY A 31 -21.14 38.74 3.14
C GLY A 31 -20.12 39.84 3.46
N LEU A 32 -20.59 41.09 3.69
CA LEU A 32 -19.70 42.18 4.07
C LEU A 32 -18.91 41.87 5.36
N LEU A 33 -19.50 41.17 6.32
CA LEU A 33 -18.83 40.72 7.54
C LEU A 33 -17.79 39.64 7.31
N ASP A 34 -18.04 38.76 6.33
CA ASP A 34 -17.08 37.70 5.95
C ASP A 34 -15.86 38.27 5.20
N GLN A 35 -16.05 39.43 4.53
CA GLN A 35 -14.95 40.14 3.88
C GLN A 35 -14.08 40.90 4.90
N MET A 36 -14.62 41.16 6.10
CA MET A 36 -13.82 41.71 7.21
C MET A 36 -13.02 40.56 7.85
N TYR A 37 -11.73 40.61 7.73
CA TYR A 37 -10.80 39.56 8.21
C TYR A 37 -10.94 39.27 9.72
N VAL A 38 -11.24 40.25 10.51
CA VAL A 38 -11.28 40.21 11.99
C VAL A 38 -12.30 39.21 12.54
N PRO A 39 -13.58 39.17 12.11
CA PRO A 39 -14.55 38.18 12.61
C PRO A 39 -14.14 36.73 12.30
N THR A 40 -13.54 36.49 11.14
CA THR A 40 -13.06 35.16 10.74
C THR A 40 -11.90 34.69 11.62
N VAL A 41 -10.96 35.57 11.95
CA VAL A 41 -9.86 35.31 12.88
C VAL A 41 -10.38 34.98 14.28
N ILE A 42 -11.32 35.79 14.81
CA ILE A 42 -11.93 35.57 16.13
C ILE A 42 -12.64 34.19 16.17
N SER A 43 -13.37 33.85 15.14
CA SER A 43 -14.03 32.54 15.03
C SER A 43 -13.02 31.38 15.02
N GLY A 44 -11.92 31.52 14.28
CA GLY A 44 -10.82 30.53 14.27
C GLY A 44 -10.16 30.41 15.65
N MET A 45 -9.88 31.52 16.30
CA MET A 45 -9.33 31.54 17.68
C MET A 45 -10.28 30.87 18.68
N ALA A 46 -11.58 31.16 18.61
CA ALA A 46 -12.57 30.52 19.47
C ALA A 46 -12.61 29.01 19.30
N THR A 47 -12.48 28.49 18.06
CA THR A 47 -12.38 27.09 17.79
C THR A 47 -11.13 26.46 18.41
N THR A 48 -9.99 27.11 18.28
CA THR A 48 -8.73 26.67 18.88
C THR A 48 -8.81 26.63 20.42
N VAL A 49 -9.34 27.69 21.04
CA VAL A 49 -9.54 27.73 22.49
C VAL A 49 -10.48 26.63 22.96
N LYS A 50 -11.58 26.39 22.24
CA LYS A 50 -12.51 25.30 22.55
C LYS A 50 -11.79 23.93 22.56
N HIS A 51 -10.96 23.65 21.56
CA HIS A 51 -10.17 22.41 21.52
C HIS A 51 -9.14 22.34 22.63
N MET A 52 -8.44 23.43 22.92
CA MET A 52 -7.49 23.52 24.02
C MET A 52 -8.15 23.22 25.37
N VAL A 53 -9.26 23.90 25.68
CA VAL A 53 -10.01 23.68 26.94
C VAL A 53 -10.55 22.25 27.00
N GLY A 54 -11.11 21.72 25.91
CA GLY A 54 -11.58 20.34 25.82
C GLY A 54 -10.46 19.32 26.09
N THR A 55 -9.27 19.57 25.56
CA THR A 55 -8.09 18.74 25.80
C THR A 55 -7.64 18.79 27.27
N LEU A 56 -7.54 19.99 27.85
CA LEU A 56 -7.13 20.15 29.25
C LEU A 56 -8.09 19.48 30.24
N ILE A 57 -9.40 19.68 30.05
CA ILE A 57 -10.43 19.06 30.88
C ILE A 57 -10.48 17.56 30.65
N GLY A 58 -10.38 17.10 29.39
CA GLY A 58 -10.39 15.70 29.02
C GLY A 58 -9.21 14.93 29.55
N THR A 59 -8.03 15.52 29.61
CA THR A 59 -6.83 14.92 30.19
C THR A 59 -7.00 14.72 31.69
N GLY A 60 -7.60 15.68 32.38
CA GLY A 60 -7.87 15.58 33.82
C GLY A 60 -8.93 14.55 34.20
N THR A 61 -9.85 14.22 33.30
CA THR A 61 -10.93 13.23 33.51
C THR A 61 -10.68 11.88 32.90
N GLY A 62 -9.51 11.63 32.26
CA GLY A 62 -9.19 10.39 31.56
C GLY A 62 -9.97 10.16 30.25
N ARG A 63 -10.76 11.14 29.83
CA ARG A 63 -11.50 11.14 28.57
C ARG A 63 -10.85 12.00 27.47
N GLY A 64 -9.60 12.40 27.69
CA GLY A 64 -8.84 13.16 26.70
C GLY A 64 -8.64 12.38 25.42
N ASN A 65 -8.82 13.03 24.28
CA ASN A 65 -8.60 12.46 22.95
C ASN A 65 -7.10 12.45 22.55
N ILE A 66 -6.22 12.53 23.55
CA ILE A 66 -4.77 12.50 23.34
C ILE A 66 -4.32 11.04 23.46
N GLN A 67 -3.86 10.49 22.34
CA GLN A 67 -3.16 9.20 22.30
C GLN A 67 -1.66 9.49 22.34
N VAL A 68 -1.02 9.13 23.42
CA VAL A 68 0.44 9.16 23.55
C VAL A 68 0.97 7.76 23.30
N GLN A 69 1.95 7.63 22.40
CA GLN A 69 2.66 6.39 22.16
C GLN A 69 4.13 6.59 22.51
N SER A 70 4.65 5.72 23.33
CA SER A 70 6.07 5.73 23.73
C SER A 70 6.88 4.88 22.74
N TYR A 71 7.06 5.41 21.50
CA TYR A 71 7.93 4.75 20.53
C TYR A 71 9.41 4.95 20.96
N PRO A 72 10.29 3.93 20.88
CA PRO A 72 10.09 2.61 20.25
C PRO A 72 9.55 1.50 21.18
N GLU A 73 9.31 1.75 22.46
CA GLU A 73 8.87 0.76 23.45
C GLU A 73 7.48 0.24 23.10
N GLU A 74 6.61 1.14 22.64
CA GLU A 74 5.27 0.79 22.17
C GLU A 74 5.14 1.08 20.67
N LYS A 75 5.07 0.02 19.85
CA LYS A 75 4.83 0.16 18.43
C LYS A 75 3.33 0.39 18.15
N PRO A 76 2.98 1.28 17.21
CA PRO A 76 1.59 1.52 16.83
C PRO A 76 0.95 0.24 16.26
N LYS A 77 -0.33 0.03 16.59
CA LYS A 77 -1.13 -1.02 15.95
C LYS A 77 -1.46 -0.59 14.53
N LEU A 78 -0.86 -1.24 13.56
CA LEU A 78 -1.07 -0.93 12.15
C LEU A 78 -2.33 -1.64 11.61
N PRO A 79 -3.04 -1.00 10.66
CA PRO A 79 -4.16 -1.65 9.99
C PRO A 79 -3.66 -2.82 9.11
N PRO A 80 -4.48 -3.87 8.88
CA PRO A 80 -4.07 -5.06 8.11
C PRO A 80 -3.68 -4.76 6.66
N HIS A 81 -4.08 -3.63 6.11
CA HIS A 81 -3.70 -3.18 4.75
C HIS A 81 -2.66 -2.06 4.76
N TYR A 82 -1.83 -2.02 5.80
CA TYR A 82 -0.72 -1.07 5.84
C TYR A 82 0.27 -1.35 4.70
N ARG A 83 0.84 -0.29 4.13
CA ARG A 83 1.77 -0.36 3.01
C ARG A 83 3.17 0.00 3.49
N GLY A 84 3.85 -0.98 4.06
CA GLY A 84 5.25 -0.87 4.46
C GLY A 84 6.17 -1.56 3.47
N VAL A 85 7.29 -2.08 3.95
CA VAL A 85 8.33 -2.73 3.16
C VAL A 85 7.77 -3.83 2.27
N HIS A 86 8.26 -3.93 1.05
CA HIS A 86 7.83 -4.95 0.09
C HIS A 86 8.41 -6.32 0.42
N ARG A 87 7.66 -7.35 0.07
CA ARG A 87 8.13 -8.74 0.06
C ARG A 87 7.77 -9.42 -1.26
N LEU A 88 8.54 -10.42 -1.63
CA LEU A 88 8.17 -11.38 -2.68
C LEU A 88 7.65 -12.65 -2.02
N ASN A 89 6.44 -13.05 -2.39
CA ASN A 89 5.83 -14.28 -1.91
C ASN A 89 6.52 -15.50 -2.52
N ARG A 90 6.61 -16.57 -1.73
CA ARG A 90 7.06 -17.88 -2.19
C ARG A 90 5.89 -18.72 -2.69
N ASP A 91 6.15 -19.58 -3.65
CA ASP A 91 5.25 -20.66 -4.02
C ASP A 91 5.43 -21.87 -3.05
N PRO A 92 4.57 -22.90 -3.14
CA PRO A 92 4.67 -24.07 -2.25
C PRO A 92 6.02 -24.80 -2.32
N GLU A 93 6.73 -24.65 -3.42
CA GLU A 93 8.06 -25.24 -3.63
C GLU A 93 9.20 -24.37 -3.05
N GLY A 94 8.86 -23.26 -2.38
CA GLY A 94 9.81 -22.34 -1.75
C GLY A 94 10.51 -21.36 -2.71
N ARG A 95 10.14 -21.36 -3.98
CA ARG A 95 10.70 -20.47 -5.01
C ARG A 95 9.94 -19.13 -5.00
N ALA A 96 10.51 -18.09 -5.64
CA ALA A 96 9.77 -16.87 -5.87
C ALA A 96 8.54 -17.13 -6.77
N LYS A 97 7.35 -16.71 -6.32
CA LYS A 97 6.09 -16.87 -7.05
C LYS A 97 6.03 -16.02 -8.32
N CYS A 98 6.91 -15.05 -8.45
CA CYS A 98 6.99 -14.13 -9.58
C CYS A 98 7.28 -14.82 -10.90
N VAL A 99 6.56 -14.42 -11.95
CA VAL A 99 6.73 -14.93 -13.33
C VAL A 99 7.36 -13.88 -14.26
N ALA A 100 7.97 -12.85 -13.73
CA ALA A 100 8.63 -11.78 -14.49
C ALA A 100 7.77 -11.20 -15.63
N CYS A 101 6.51 -10.87 -15.36
CA CYS A 101 5.58 -10.33 -16.36
C CYS A 101 5.70 -8.81 -16.55
N TYR A 102 6.51 -8.11 -15.76
CA TYR A 102 6.73 -6.65 -15.79
C TYR A 102 5.53 -5.76 -15.44
N MET A 103 4.39 -6.32 -15.06
CA MET A 103 3.19 -5.53 -14.76
C MET A 103 3.40 -4.58 -13.58
N CYS A 104 4.10 -5.02 -12.54
CA CYS A 104 4.41 -4.18 -11.37
C CYS A 104 5.39 -3.05 -11.70
N SER A 105 6.40 -3.31 -12.54
CA SER A 105 7.34 -2.28 -13.01
C SER A 105 6.63 -1.23 -13.88
N THR A 106 5.75 -1.66 -14.79
CA THR A 106 4.95 -0.76 -15.63
C THR A 106 3.95 0.07 -14.83
N ALA A 107 3.33 -0.51 -13.81
CA ALA A 107 2.36 0.18 -12.97
C ALA A 107 3.00 1.12 -11.94
N CYS A 108 4.32 1.05 -11.75
CA CYS A 108 5.01 1.84 -10.74
C CYS A 108 5.16 3.31 -11.17
N PRO A 109 4.51 4.27 -10.47
CA PRO A 109 4.62 5.69 -10.82
C PRO A 109 6.00 6.28 -10.52
N ALA A 110 6.74 5.66 -9.60
CA ALA A 110 8.09 6.09 -9.22
C ALA A 110 9.20 5.40 -10.03
N SER A 111 8.86 4.44 -10.91
CA SER A 111 9.84 3.66 -11.68
C SER A 111 10.97 3.11 -10.81
N CYS A 112 10.61 2.52 -9.67
CA CYS A 112 11.56 2.02 -8.67
C CYS A 112 11.73 0.49 -8.70
N ILE A 113 11.12 -0.21 -9.67
CA ILE A 113 11.16 -1.67 -9.79
C ILE A 113 11.87 -2.05 -11.07
N ASP A 114 13.01 -2.69 -10.93
CA ASP A 114 13.81 -3.23 -12.02
C ASP A 114 13.76 -4.75 -12.03
N ILE A 115 13.44 -5.32 -13.21
CA ILE A 115 13.27 -6.76 -13.39
C ILE A 115 14.08 -7.20 -14.60
N VAL A 116 14.84 -8.28 -14.45
CA VAL A 116 15.46 -9.01 -15.56
C VAL A 116 14.88 -10.41 -15.57
N ALA A 117 14.23 -10.78 -16.68
CA ALA A 117 13.65 -12.09 -16.86
C ALA A 117 14.64 -13.05 -17.51
N ALA A 118 14.64 -14.31 -17.06
CA ALA A 118 15.33 -15.41 -17.70
C ALA A 118 14.35 -16.55 -18.05
N PRO A 119 14.68 -17.41 -19.02
CA PRO A 119 13.93 -18.62 -19.32
C PRO A 119 13.85 -19.52 -18.07
N SER A 120 12.66 -20.01 -17.77
CA SER A 120 12.49 -20.84 -16.57
C SER A 120 13.07 -22.24 -16.78
N PRO A 121 13.81 -22.78 -15.81
CA PRO A 121 14.22 -24.18 -15.80
C PRO A 121 13.07 -25.14 -15.42
N TRP A 122 11.92 -24.59 -14.98
CA TRP A 122 10.76 -25.36 -14.52
C TRP A 122 9.67 -25.40 -15.59
N PRO A 123 8.95 -26.52 -15.76
CA PRO A 123 7.92 -26.67 -16.79
C PRO A 123 6.62 -25.91 -16.47
N ASP A 124 6.43 -25.45 -15.24
CA ASP A 124 5.23 -24.78 -14.76
C ASP A 124 5.12 -23.30 -15.21
N ARG A 125 6.22 -22.73 -15.67
CA ARG A 125 6.29 -21.32 -16.12
C ARG A 125 7.33 -21.13 -17.22
N GLU A 126 7.09 -20.19 -18.11
CA GLU A 126 8.01 -19.90 -19.23
C GLU A 126 9.24 -19.10 -18.80
N LYS A 127 9.07 -18.21 -17.83
CA LYS A 127 10.12 -17.29 -17.34
C LYS A 127 10.01 -17.02 -15.86
N TYR A 128 11.13 -16.63 -15.28
CA TYR A 128 11.22 -16.23 -13.86
C TYR A 128 12.10 -14.99 -13.75
N PRO A 129 12.04 -14.23 -12.66
CA PRO A 129 12.94 -13.09 -12.43
C PRO A 129 14.33 -13.62 -12.07
N GLU A 130 15.29 -13.44 -12.96
CA GLU A 130 16.70 -13.63 -12.65
C GLU A 130 17.15 -12.57 -11.66
N THR A 131 16.84 -11.30 -12.00
CA THR A 131 17.04 -10.15 -11.12
C THR A 131 15.70 -9.48 -10.86
N PHE A 132 15.47 -9.11 -9.61
CA PHE A 132 14.34 -8.32 -9.19
C PHE A 132 14.82 -7.36 -8.10
N VAL A 133 14.74 -6.07 -8.36
CA VAL A 133 15.25 -5.05 -7.44
C VAL A 133 14.18 -3.99 -7.23
N ILE A 134 14.00 -3.56 -5.99
CA ILE A 134 13.19 -2.40 -5.62
C ILE A 134 14.08 -1.36 -4.95
N ASP A 135 14.07 -0.13 -5.46
CA ASP A 135 14.66 1.02 -4.79
C ASP A 135 13.64 1.55 -3.75
N GLU A 136 13.79 1.14 -2.50
CA GLU A 136 12.87 1.51 -1.42
C GLU A 136 12.95 3.01 -1.07
N LEU A 137 14.06 3.70 -1.39
CA LEU A 137 14.16 5.16 -1.21
C LEU A 137 13.42 5.95 -2.29
N ARG A 138 13.21 5.36 -3.46
CA ARG A 138 12.43 5.97 -4.54
C ARG A 138 10.96 5.61 -4.42
N CYS A 139 10.65 4.50 -3.76
CA CYS A 139 9.29 4.01 -3.61
C CYS A 139 8.42 4.97 -2.78
N ILE A 140 7.20 5.22 -3.24
CA ILE A 140 6.20 6.03 -2.52
C ILE A 140 5.17 5.19 -1.77
N TYR A 141 5.37 3.88 -1.70
CA TYR A 141 4.50 2.92 -1.00
C TYR A 141 3.01 3.01 -1.41
N CYS A 142 2.73 3.28 -2.67
CA CYS A 142 1.36 3.44 -3.18
C CYS A 142 0.57 2.13 -3.31
N GLY A 143 1.25 0.96 -3.38
CA GLY A 143 0.65 -0.36 -3.51
C GLY A 143 0.16 -0.72 -4.92
N MET A 144 0.43 0.09 -5.95
CA MET A 144 0.03 -0.22 -7.33
C MET A 144 0.70 -1.48 -7.87
N CYS A 145 1.92 -1.79 -7.43
CA CYS A 145 2.62 -3.03 -7.79
C CYS A 145 1.90 -4.28 -7.30
N GLU A 146 1.35 -4.25 -6.08
CA GLU A 146 0.50 -5.32 -5.53
C GLU A 146 -0.78 -5.50 -6.36
N GLN A 147 -1.45 -4.39 -6.70
CA GLN A 147 -2.69 -4.44 -7.48
C GLN A 147 -2.47 -4.91 -8.92
N ALA A 148 -1.34 -4.58 -9.52
CA ALA A 148 -0.99 -4.96 -10.89
C ALA A 148 -0.48 -6.40 -11.01
N CYS A 149 -0.07 -7.04 -9.92
CA CYS A 149 0.52 -8.38 -9.97
C CYS A 149 -0.54 -9.45 -10.23
N PRO A 150 -0.51 -10.18 -11.36
CA PRO A 150 -1.53 -11.18 -11.69
C PRO A 150 -1.43 -12.47 -10.87
N VAL A 151 -0.27 -12.71 -10.25
CA VAL A 151 0.02 -13.93 -9.48
C VAL A 151 0.20 -13.67 -8.00
N ASP A 152 -0.10 -12.47 -7.49
CA ASP A 152 0.08 -12.05 -6.09
C ASP A 152 1.49 -12.41 -5.56
N ALA A 153 2.51 -12.10 -6.37
CA ALA A 153 3.90 -12.39 -6.03
C ALA A 153 4.56 -11.27 -5.23
N ILE A 154 4.08 -10.03 -5.31
CA ILE A 154 4.61 -8.88 -4.60
C ILE A 154 3.52 -8.30 -3.70
N GLU A 155 3.87 -8.04 -2.45
CA GLU A 155 2.99 -7.45 -1.44
C GLU A 155 3.75 -6.48 -0.55
N PRO A 156 3.15 -5.35 -0.13
CA PRO A 156 3.65 -4.54 0.97
C PRO A 156 3.32 -5.21 2.31
N THR A 157 4.21 -5.11 3.27
CA THR A 157 4.05 -5.66 4.62
C THR A 157 3.61 -4.60 5.63
N THR A 158 3.49 -4.99 6.88
CA THR A 158 3.27 -4.07 8.00
C THR A 158 4.57 -3.49 8.57
N ILE A 159 5.74 -3.88 8.05
CA ILE A 159 7.03 -3.36 8.48
C ILE A 159 7.21 -1.94 7.98
N PHE A 160 7.40 -0.98 8.87
CA PHE A 160 7.60 0.43 8.55
C PHE A 160 8.93 1.01 9.05
N ASP A 161 9.57 0.33 9.99
CA ASP A 161 10.81 0.75 10.63
C ASP A 161 12.03 0.33 9.80
N LEU A 162 12.10 0.82 8.57
CA LEU A 162 13.18 0.54 7.64
C LEU A 162 14.22 1.65 7.71
N THR A 163 15.45 1.29 8.02
CA THR A 163 16.59 2.20 8.06
C THR A 163 17.79 1.59 7.37
N GLY A 164 18.59 2.41 6.72
CA GLY A 164 19.86 2.03 6.09
C GLY A 164 20.85 3.18 6.20
N LEU A 165 22.12 2.86 6.27
CA LEU A 165 23.20 3.85 6.32
C LEU A 165 23.62 4.29 4.93
N THR A 166 23.41 3.43 3.93
CA THR A 166 23.77 3.70 2.54
C THR A 166 22.56 3.48 1.62
N ARG A 167 22.66 4.06 0.40
CA ARG A 167 21.61 3.86 -0.61
C ARG A 167 21.55 2.40 -1.07
N GLU A 168 22.69 1.74 -1.16
CA GLU A 168 22.83 0.36 -1.59
C GLU A 168 22.08 -0.59 -0.63
N GLU A 169 22.12 -0.32 0.66
CA GLU A 169 21.37 -1.08 1.65
C GLU A 169 19.84 -0.98 1.45
N MET A 170 19.39 0.12 0.85
CA MET A 170 17.98 0.36 0.56
C MET A 170 17.55 -0.11 -0.83
N MET A 171 18.46 -0.69 -1.61
CA MET A 171 18.16 -1.44 -2.81
C MET A 171 17.83 -2.88 -2.42
N PHE A 172 16.54 -3.23 -2.50
CA PHE A 172 16.08 -4.56 -2.11
C PHE A 172 16.12 -5.48 -3.32
N ASP A 173 17.10 -6.36 -3.34
CA ASP A 173 17.21 -7.43 -4.33
C ASP A 173 16.19 -8.57 -4.06
N LYS A 174 16.12 -9.50 -4.99
CA LYS A 174 15.21 -10.65 -4.92
C LYS A 174 15.38 -11.45 -3.62
N GLU A 175 16.62 -11.67 -3.18
CA GLU A 175 16.91 -12.48 -1.99
C GLU A 175 16.46 -11.75 -0.72
N LYS A 176 16.71 -10.46 -0.64
CA LYS A 176 16.27 -9.62 0.47
C LYS A 176 14.75 -9.56 0.56
N LEU A 177 14.06 -9.40 -0.57
CA LEU A 177 12.59 -9.41 -0.63
C LEU A 177 12.00 -10.77 -0.21
N LEU A 178 12.65 -11.88 -0.57
CA LEU A 178 12.27 -13.21 -0.11
C LEU A 178 12.57 -13.41 1.39
N SER A 179 13.64 -12.83 1.90
CA SER A 179 13.94 -12.87 3.34
C SER A 179 12.89 -12.14 4.17
N VAL A 180 12.34 -11.03 3.65
CA VAL A 180 11.20 -10.33 4.29
C VAL A 180 9.96 -11.23 4.34
N PHE A 181 9.71 -12.06 3.31
CA PHE A 181 8.66 -13.07 3.36
C PHE A 181 8.92 -14.08 4.49
N ASP A 182 10.12 -14.60 4.59
CA ASP A 182 10.48 -15.57 5.63
C ASP A 182 10.33 -14.96 7.04
N GLN A 183 10.70 -13.69 7.22
CA GLN A 183 10.54 -12.96 8.49
C GLN A 183 9.08 -12.66 8.86
N THR A 184 8.20 -12.50 7.90
CA THR A 184 6.81 -12.08 8.13
C THR A 184 5.84 -13.24 8.11
N VAL A 185 5.81 -14.02 7.04
CA VAL A 185 4.86 -15.12 6.85
C VAL A 185 5.25 -16.35 7.66
N ALA A 186 6.51 -16.76 7.59
CA ALA A 186 6.99 -17.91 8.34
C ALA A 186 6.94 -17.69 9.86
N ALA A 187 7.16 -16.45 10.31
CA ALA A 187 7.00 -16.06 11.70
C ALA A 187 5.53 -15.85 12.12
N GLY A 188 4.57 -15.87 11.17
CA GLY A 188 3.14 -15.69 11.44
C GLY A 188 2.73 -14.27 11.85
N THR A 189 3.60 -13.28 11.64
CA THR A 189 3.36 -11.89 12.06
C THR A 189 2.52 -11.10 11.04
N ASP A 190 2.67 -11.41 9.76
CA ASP A 190 1.93 -10.73 8.67
C ASP A 190 1.57 -11.77 7.59
N PRO A 191 0.39 -12.38 7.64
CA PRO A 191 -0.02 -13.42 6.70
C PRO A 191 -0.15 -12.86 5.27
N VAL A 192 -0.02 -13.75 4.27
CA VAL A 192 -0.21 -13.39 2.87
C VAL A 192 -1.63 -12.84 2.65
N ARG A 193 -1.72 -11.69 1.99
CA ARG A 193 -2.98 -11.03 1.67
C ARG A 193 -3.65 -11.74 0.50
N THR A 194 -4.76 -12.39 0.75
CA THR A 194 -5.61 -12.94 -0.32
C THR A 194 -6.45 -11.80 -0.88
N GLN A 195 -6.27 -11.45 -2.16
CA GLN A 195 -7.15 -10.49 -2.82
C GLN A 195 -8.40 -11.23 -3.33
N PRO A 196 -9.61 -10.94 -2.80
CA PRO A 196 -10.82 -11.55 -3.31
C PRO A 196 -11.10 -11.06 -4.74
N GLY A 197 -11.17 -11.98 -5.69
CA GLY A 197 -11.62 -11.72 -7.06
C GLY A 197 -10.55 -11.75 -8.16
N ARG A 198 -9.31 -12.11 -7.89
CA ARG A 198 -8.33 -12.39 -8.94
C ARG A 198 -8.44 -13.80 -9.47
N LEU A 199 -8.40 -13.91 -10.80
CA LEU A 199 -8.59 -15.12 -11.56
C LEU A 199 -7.69 -16.27 -11.07
N GLY A 200 -8.30 -17.30 -10.53
CA GLY A 200 -7.94 -18.69 -10.77
C GLY A 200 -6.65 -19.25 -10.19
N VAL A 201 -5.99 -18.62 -9.23
CA VAL A 201 -5.03 -19.34 -8.40
C VAL A 201 -5.79 -19.87 -7.20
N ALA A 202 -5.96 -21.19 -7.16
CA ALA A 202 -6.59 -21.87 -6.03
C ALA A 202 -5.99 -21.30 -4.73
N SER A 203 -6.85 -20.81 -3.87
CA SER A 203 -6.48 -20.43 -2.52
C SER A 203 -5.69 -21.58 -1.91
N LEU A 204 -4.37 -21.39 -1.77
CA LEU A 204 -3.57 -22.32 -0.98
C LEU A 204 -4.23 -22.40 0.40
N PRO A 205 -4.48 -23.59 0.93
CA PRO A 205 -4.99 -23.71 2.27
C PRO A 205 -4.03 -22.95 3.18
N ALA A 206 -4.58 -22.03 3.99
CA ALA A 206 -3.82 -21.36 5.02
C ALA A 206 -3.01 -22.42 5.73
N ALA A 207 -1.68 -22.21 5.78
CA ALA A 207 -0.76 -23.15 6.44
C ALA A 207 -1.35 -23.46 7.80
N GLY A 208 -1.72 -24.73 7.99
CA GLY A 208 -2.47 -25.17 9.15
C GLY A 208 -1.79 -24.69 10.42
N GLY A 209 -2.54 -23.96 11.23
CA GLY A 209 -2.08 -23.49 12.52
C GLY A 209 -1.52 -24.66 13.32
N LEU A 210 -0.23 -24.64 13.52
CA LEU A 210 0.39 -25.43 14.58
C LEU A 210 -0.16 -24.87 15.89
N THR A 211 -1.23 -25.48 16.38
CA THR A 211 -1.71 -25.28 17.74
C THR A 211 -0.62 -25.78 18.69
N GLY A 212 0.33 -24.93 19.01
CA GLY A 212 1.23 -25.12 20.11
C GLY A 212 0.43 -24.97 21.42
N SER A 213 -0.04 -26.06 21.96
CA SER A 213 -0.52 -26.13 23.33
C SER A 213 0.67 -25.89 24.26
N SER A 214 0.86 -24.66 24.73
CA SER A 214 1.69 -24.40 25.89
C SER A 214 0.89 -24.72 27.15
N SER A 215 1.00 -25.97 27.62
CA SER A 215 0.66 -26.32 28.99
C SER A 215 1.70 -25.65 29.92
N ALA A 216 1.30 -24.55 30.51
CA ALA A 216 1.99 -24.03 31.68
C ALA A 216 1.71 -24.97 32.86
N GLN A 217 2.73 -25.61 33.40
CA GLN A 217 2.69 -26.26 34.69
C GLN A 217 3.68 -25.58 35.62
N SER A 218 3.12 -25.20 36.80
CA SER A 218 3.68 -24.86 38.11
C SER A 218 4.72 -23.77 38.20
#